data_e7b264fa31f0ecb0230b4d9d7cd35ab8
#
_entry.id   e7b264fa31f0ecb0230b4d9d7cd35ab8
#
_cell.length_a   1.000
_cell.length_b   1.000
_cell.length_c   1.000
_cell.angle_alpha   90.00
_cell.angle_beta   90.00
_cell.angle_gamma   90.00
#
_symmetry.space_group_name_H-M   'P 1'
#
loop_
_entity.id
_entity.type
_entity.pdbx_description
1 polymer ?
#
loop_
_entity_poly.entity_id
_entity_poly.type
_entity_poly.pdbx_seq_one_letter_code
_entity_poly.pdbx_strand_id
1 'polypeptide(L)'
;MKKKLVLVLLVVAIFLVSACGSNKEQKQERPITVYLWSIELLREYAPYVQSQLPDLDIHFVVGNNDLNYYKFLNEKGSLPDIITCRRFSLHDAVELKEQLVDLKNTEEAATIFTGYLENYKYPDGTICWLPLCGEAELFVANKDLFIKHGIPLPKDYKSFKEACASFKALGIKPFVSDWYYDYTPLAILQGLNIHELTSREGQLWRSQYENTGEQKAVGLDKKVWPLAFQRMESFIRDAYVEPQDDNNLYEDMDALLIAGKAAMSRMTANVALDHIRRYGMNLVMLPYFGQDGGEDWLLTYPAFQVALNKASAQNEQRKQKMMRILSVMMSEGAQRKLGSRNDVISYSRNAELKISPLLENISPFIESNRIYVRLASTDFFAGSKLAVSKMLKREGTAEQAYRIMDEYLRKPKQREELKLKPFDKAYSFTDSKQGGNEANSAMANSLRSYYGSDILVAAGHSFTGPIFNSGYSEKMLGYMVMPNYLESFTKQLTGAELERLLKLYVEGVPDVDVYSAVNPVNYHSLPITSGMEYVVKQGQRHDAFTLKQLLYQGKPLDKNKTYRVTVLDKKTFFTVLAEKLDGHKGSEGFTCGEKRVREAWQAYVMSGKPLLAPSPYLTVE
;
A
#
# COMPACT_ATOMS: atom_id res chain seq x y z
N MET A 1 -51.75 -60.80 10.95
CA MET A 1 -51.15 -60.10 9.81
C MET A 1 -51.16 -58.57 9.95
N LYS A 2 -52.19 -57.90 10.46
CA LYS A 2 -52.22 -56.41 10.55
C LYS A 2 -51.16 -55.78 11.46
N LYS A 3 -50.70 -56.43 12.57
CA LYS A 3 -49.64 -55.86 13.44
C LYS A 3 -48.24 -55.92 12.86
N LYS A 4 -47.91 -56.88 11.97
CA LYS A 4 -46.62 -56.96 11.31
C LYS A 4 -46.49 -55.93 10.17
N LEU A 5 -47.63 -55.57 9.53
CA LEU A 5 -47.64 -54.53 8.47
C LEU A 5 -47.41 -53.12 9.01
N VAL A 6 -47.97 -52.85 10.19
CA VAL A 6 -47.78 -51.54 10.87
C VAL A 6 -46.33 -51.36 11.32
N LEU A 7 -45.67 -52.43 11.79
CA LEU A 7 -44.27 -52.36 12.22
C LEU A 7 -43.31 -52.11 11.03
N VAL A 8 -43.58 -52.73 9.89
CA VAL A 8 -42.80 -52.55 8.65
C VAL A 8 -43.00 -51.13 8.10
N LEU A 9 -44.21 -50.59 8.14
CA LEU A 9 -44.49 -49.20 7.74
C LEU A 9 -43.86 -48.19 8.69
N LEU A 10 -43.75 -48.46 9.99
CA LEU A 10 -43.08 -47.59 10.96
C LEU A 10 -41.56 -47.62 10.76
N VAL A 11 -40.95 -48.75 10.45
CA VAL A 11 -39.51 -48.88 10.15
C VAL A 11 -39.17 -48.19 8.83
N VAL A 12 -40.00 -48.31 7.79
CA VAL A 12 -39.83 -47.61 6.51
C VAL A 12 -40.00 -46.10 6.69
N ALA A 13 -40.94 -45.65 7.53
CA ALA A 13 -41.11 -44.23 7.86
C ALA A 13 -39.90 -43.66 8.63
N ILE A 14 -39.28 -44.44 9.53
CA ILE A 14 -38.07 -44.04 10.25
C ILE A 14 -36.87 -43.96 9.28
N PHE A 15 -36.76 -44.90 8.33
CA PHE A 15 -35.72 -44.83 7.29
C PHE A 15 -35.95 -43.68 6.29
N LEU A 16 -37.18 -43.33 5.96
CA LEU A 16 -37.51 -42.19 5.11
C LEU A 16 -37.28 -40.85 5.82
N VAL A 17 -37.49 -40.76 7.11
CA VAL A 17 -37.18 -39.55 7.92
C VAL A 17 -35.67 -39.44 8.16
N SER A 18 -34.94 -40.55 8.22
CA SER A 18 -33.46 -40.52 8.28
C SER A 18 -32.81 -40.21 6.92
N ALA A 19 -33.50 -40.48 5.80
CA ALA A 19 -33.02 -40.12 4.44
C ALA A 19 -33.39 -38.69 4.05
N CYS A 20 -34.34 -38.04 4.76
CA CYS A 20 -34.57 -36.58 4.72
C CYS A 20 -33.70 -35.83 5.75
N GLY A 21 -32.66 -36.46 6.27
CA GLY A 21 -31.59 -35.79 6.98
C GLY A 21 -30.96 -34.75 6.04
N SER A 22 -31.33 -33.51 6.27
CA SER A 22 -30.84 -32.29 5.67
C SER A 22 -29.43 -32.46 5.07
N ASN A 23 -29.33 -32.57 3.77
CA ASN A 23 -28.25 -31.89 3.09
C ASN A 23 -28.44 -30.40 3.44
N LYS A 24 -28.00 -29.99 4.63
CA LYS A 24 -27.51 -28.67 4.82
C LYS A 24 -26.34 -28.62 3.83
N GLU A 25 -26.56 -28.07 2.65
CA GLU A 25 -25.47 -27.45 1.92
C GLU A 25 -24.67 -26.73 2.99
N GLN A 26 -23.51 -27.25 3.34
CA GLN A 26 -22.54 -26.48 4.13
C GLN A 26 -22.33 -25.27 3.27
N LYS A 27 -23.00 -24.15 3.61
CA LYS A 27 -22.74 -22.84 3.01
C LYS A 27 -21.23 -22.70 3.15
N GLN A 28 -20.53 -22.87 2.05
CA GLN A 28 -19.07 -22.75 2.03
C GLN A 28 -18.75 -21.42 2.69
N GLU A 29 -18.07 -21.47 3.83
CA GLU A 29 -17.76 -20.27 4.58
C GLU A 29 -16.94 -19.36 3.68
N ARG A 30 -17.35 -18.10 3.53
CA ARG A 30 -16.61 -17.16 2.69
C ARG A 30 -15.16 -17.03 3.19
N PRO A 31 -14.16 -16.89 2.33
CA PRO A 31 -12.77 -16.70 2.72
C PRO A 31 -12.61 -15.51 3.68
N ILE A 32 -11.56 -15.51 4.49
CA ILE A 32 -11.18 -14.33 5.27
C ILE A 32 -10.53 -13.33 4.33
N THR A 33 -11.10 -12.14 4.22
CA THR A 33 -10.56 -11.09 3.34
C THR A 33 -9.51 -10.25 4.07
N VAL A 34 -8.30 -10.17 3.51
CA VAL A 34 -7.19 -9.37 4.03
C VAL A 34 -6.80 -8.33 2.99
N TYR A 35 -7.10 -7.06 3.25
CA TYR A 35 -6.72 -5.97 2.35
C TYR A 35 -5.35 -5.43 2.73
N LEU A 36 -4.37 -5.65 1.86
CA LEU A 36 -3.00 -5.20 2.01
C LEU A 36 -2.83 -3.84 1.31
N TRP A 37 -2.15 -2.90 1.96
CA TRP A 37 -2.02 -1.53 1.44
C TRP A 37 -1.14 -1.40 0.19
N SER A 38 -0.37 -2.43 -0.16
CA SER A 38 0.54 -2.45 -1.32
C SER A 38 0.57 -3.80 -2.01
N ILE A 39 0.76 -3.74 -3.33
CA ILE A 39 0.96 -4.91 -4.19
C ILE A 39 2.26 -5.66 -3.85
N GLU A 40 3.30 -4.98 -3.40
CA GLU A 40 4.58 -5.59 -3.05
C GLU A 40 4.42 -6.61 -1.91
N LEU A 41 3.41 -6.43 -1.06
CA LEU A 41 3.11 -7.37 0.03
C LEU A 41 2.55 -8.71 -0.47
N LEU A 42 2.03 -8.77 -1.69
CA LEU A 42 1.58 -10.03 -2.30
C LEU A 42 2.72 -10.93 -2.76
N ARG A 43 3.95 -10.41 -2.85
CA ARG A 43 5.09 -11.16 -3.36
C ARG A 43 5.65 -12.17 -2.36
N GLU A 44 5.95 -11.72 -1.15
CA GLU A 44 6.61 -12.55 -0.13
C GLU A 44 5.81 -12.62 1.18
N TYR A 45 5.20 -11.50 1.58
CA TYR A 45 4.49 -11.40 2.85
C TYR A 45 3.21 -12.25 2.87
N ALA A 46 2.31 -12.05 1.91
CA ALA A 46 1.07 -12.81 1.84
C ALA A 46 1.29 -14.32 1.61
N PRO A 47 2.21 -14.76 0.70
CA PRO A 47 2.55 -16.18 0.58
C PRO A 47 3.10 -16.78 1.87
N TYR A 48 3.93 -16.03 2.61
CA TYR A 48 4.41 -16.49 3.90
C TYR A 48 3.26 -16.67 4.89
N VAL A 49 2.39 -15.67 5.05
CA VAL A 49 1.23 -15.75 5.96
C VAL A 49 0.34 -16.94 5.58
N GLN A 50 0.03 -17.14 4.30
CA GLN A 50 -0.76 -18.27 3.82
C GLN A 50 -0.08 -19.61 4.11
N SER A 51 1.24 -19.70 3.96
CA SER A 51 2.00 -20.95 4.22
C SER A 51 1.98 -21.37 5.69
N GLN A 52 1.85 -20.42 6.61
CA GLN A 52 1.74 -20.69 8.06
C GLN A 52 0.31 -21.10 8.48
N LEU A 53 -0.68 -20.87 7.62
CA LEU A 53 -2.11 -21.13 7.86
C LEU A 53 -2.72 -21.92 6.70
N PRO A 54 -2.24 -23.12 6.40
CA PRO A 54 -2.69 -23.91 5.24
C PRO A 54 -4.14 -24.38 5.36
N ASP A 55 -4.70 -24.37 6.57
CA ASP A 55 -6.08 -24.74 6.86
C ASP A 55 -7.08 -23.59 6.67
N LEU A 56 -6.62 -22.36 6.43
CA LEU A 56 -7.47 -21.21 6.23
C LEU A 56 -7.53 -20.79 4.75
N ASP A 57 -8.73 -20.53 4.27
CA ASP A 57 -8.94 -19.89 2.98
C ASP A 57 -8.89 -18.36 3.19
N ILE A 58 -7.79 -17.74 2.76
CA ILE A 58 -7.51 -16.31 2.94
C ILE A 58 -7.48 -15.63 1.57
N HIS A 59 -8.34 -14.66 1.37
CA HIS A 59 -8.38 -13.83 0.18
C HIS A 59 -7.55 -12.56 0.40
N PHE A 60 -6.32 -12.55 -0.07
CA PHE A 60 -5.46 -11.37 -0.06
C PHE A 60 -5.78 -10.45 -1.23
N VAL A 61 -6.09 -9.20 -0.92
CA VAL A 61 -6.46 -8.18 -1.90
C VAL A 61 -5.54 -6.98 -1.74
N VAL A 62 -5.17 -6.35 -2.85
CA VAL A 62 -4.54 -5.02 -2.81
C VAL A 62 -5.61 -4.01 -2.41
N GLY A 63 -5.55 -3.57 -1.15
CA GLY A 63 -6.41 -2.53 -0.60
C GLY A 63 -5.94 -1.13 -0.99
N ASN A 64 -6.04 -0.20 -0.06
CA ASN A 64 -5.58 1.17 -0.27
C ASN A 64 -4.82 1.68 0.96
N ASN A 65 -3.88 2.58 0.76
CA ASN A 65 -3.20 3.28 1.86
C ASN A 65 -3.93 4.57 2.28
N ASP A 66 -5.03 4.93 1.61
CA ASP A 66 -5.90 6.04 1.96
C ASP A 66 -7.10 5.53 2.78
N LEU A 67 -7.20 5.94 4.03
CA LEU A 67 -8.27 5.52 4.95
C LEU A 67 -9.68 5.90 4.45
N ASN A 68 -9.82 6.92 3.60
CA ASN A 68 -11.11 7.28 3.01
C ASN A 68 -11.71 6.17 2.15
N TYR A 69 -10.88 5.31 1.57
CA TYR A 69 -11.37 4.12 0.90
C TYR A 69 -12.05 3.14 1.86
N TYR A 70 -11.46 2.90 3.02
CA TYR A 70 -12.06 2.03 4.04
C TYR A 70 -13.29 2.67 4.69
N LYS A 71 -13.32 4.00 4.88
CA LYS A 71 -14.53 4.72 5.31
C LYS A 71 -15.67 4.51 4.30
N PHE A 72 -15.38 4.63 3.01
CA PHE A 72 -16.35 4.36 1.94
C PHE A 72 -16.86 2.91 1.97
N LEU A 73 -15.97 1.92 2.06
CA LEU A 73 -16.38 0.51 2.17
C LEU A 73 -17.24 0.25 3.41
N ASN A 74 -16.92 0.89 4.53
CA ASN A 74 -17.69 0.78 5.76
C ASN A 74 -19.11 1.36 5.60
N GLU A 75 -19.27 2.52 4.98
CA GLU A 75 -20.59 3.12 4.67
C GLU A 75 -21.45 2.21 3.79
N LYS A 76 -20.82 1.39 2.97
CA LYS A 76 -21.48 0.40 2.12
C LYS A 76 -21.70 -0.97 2.80
N GLY A 77 -21.33 -1.12 4.08
CA GLY A 77 -21.41 -2.40 4.79
C GLY A 77 -20.48 -3.48 4.23
N SER A 78 -19.38 -3.08 3.57
CA SER A 78 -18.45 -3.98 2.85
C SER A 78 -17.00 -3.86 3.35
N LEU A 79 -16.81 -3.42 4.60
CA LEU A 79 -15.48 -3.37 5.20
C LEU A 79 -14.89 -4.79 5.27
N PRO A 80 -13.66 -5.03 4.76
CA PRO A 80 -12.99 -6.33 4.82
C PRO A 80 -12.77 -6.83 6.24
N ASP A 81 -12.46 -8.11 6.42
CA ASP A 81 -12.24 -8.70 7.74
C ASP A 81 -10.99 -8.13 8.41
N ILE A 82 -9.90 -7.99 7.64
CA ILE A 82 -8.63 -7.42 8.08
C ILE A 82 -8.23 -6.34 7.10
N ILE A 83 -7.90 -5.17 7.61
CA ILE A 83 -7.42 -4.04 6.81
C ILE A 83 -6.04 -3.61 7.26
N THR A 84 -5.24 -3.16 6.31
CA THR A 84 -3.91 -2.62 6.58
C THR A 84 -3.75 -1.23 5.99
N CYS A 85 -2.88 -0.44 6.57
CA CYS A 85 -2.60 0.91 6.11
C CYS A 85 -1.11 1.24 6.27
N ARG A 86 -0.60 2.16 5.47
CA ARG A 86 0.77 2.69 5.58
C ARG A 86 0.79 4.14 6.03
N ARG A 87 0.07 5.03 5.34
CA ARG A 87 -0.08 6.43 5.73
C ARG A 87 -1.15 6.51 6.81
N PHE A 88 -0.72 6.57 8.07
CA PHE A 88 -1.61 6.44 9.20
C PHE A 88 -1.52 7.63 10.17
N SER A 89 -2.68 8.08 10.60
CA SER A 89 -2.88 8.95 11.76
C SER A 89 -4.18 8.58 12.45
N LEU A 90 -4.24 8.64 13.77
CA LEU A 90 -5.51 8.47 14.49
C LEU A 90 -6.54 9.51 14.07
N HIS A 91 -6.10 10.73 13.70
CA HIS A 91 -6.95 11.79 13.17
C HIS A 91 -7.77 11.33 11.96
N ASP A 92 -7.13 10.67 11.00
CA ASP A 92 -7.80 10.15 9.81
C ASP A 92 -8.62 8.89 10.10
N ALA A 93 -8.26 8.14 11.14
CA ALA A 93 -8.86 6.85 11.48
C ALA A 93 -10.05 6.93 12.45
N VAL A 94 -10.30 8.08 13.07
CA VAL A 94 -11.27 8.23 14.17
C VAL A 94 -12.70 7.81 13.78
N GLU A 95 -13.11 8.05 12.54
CA GLU A 95 -14.44 7.68 12.05
C GLU A 95 -14.64 6.16 11.90
N LEU A 96 -13.55 5.41 11.77
CA LEU A 96 -13.60 3.95 11.71
C LEU A 96 -13.57 3.28 13.09
N LYS A 97 -13.27 4.01 14.15
CA LYS A 97 -13.05 3.47 15.51
C LYS A 97 -14.13 2.50 15.95
N GLU A 98 -15.39 2.90 15.84
CA GLU A 98 -16.54 2.12 16.31
C GLU A 98 -16.79 0.84 15.49
N GLN A 99 -16.19 0.75 14.31
CA GLN A 99 -16.31 -0.36 13.37
C GLN A 99 -15.18 -1.39 13.50
N LEU A 100 -14.20 -1.09 14.34
CA LEU A 100 -13.01 -1.90 14.52
C LEU A 100 -13.00 -2.58 15.90
N VAL A 101 -12.30 -3.70 15.98
CA VAL A 101 -12.12 -4.44 17.24
C VAL A 101 -11.14 -3.68 18.14
N ASP A 102 -11.47 -3.55 19.42
CA ASP A 102 -10.51 -3.09 20.43
C ASP A 102 -9.51 -4.22 20.73
N LEU A 103 -8.26 -3.98 20.37
CA LEU A 103 -7.15 -4.93 20.47
C LEU A 103 -6.25 -4.70 21.71
N LYS A 104 -6.57 -3.73 22.57
CA LYS A 104 -5.69 -3.30 23.68
C LYS A 104 -5.29 -4.44 24.65
N ASN A 105 -6.15 -5.44 24.83
CA ASN A 105 -5.95 -6.54 25.76
C ASN A 105 -5.53 -7.85 25.07
N THR A 106 -5.11 -7.79 23.81
CA THR A 106 -4.68 -8.98 23.06
C THR A 106 -3.20 -9.29 23.33
N GLU A 107 -2.81 -10.55 23.15
CA GLU A 107 -1.42 -10.97 23.22
C GLU A 107 -0.57 -10.23 22.19
N GLU A 108 -1.11 -9.99 21.00
CA GLU A 108 -0.47 -9.24 19.93
C GLU A 108 -0.12 -7.80 20.37
N ALA A 109 -1.06 -7.10 20.98
CA ALA A 109 -0.82 -5.74 21.48
C ALA A 109 0.27 -5.73 22.57
N ALA A 110 0.30 -6.74 23.44
CA ALA A 110 1.29 -6.87 24.50
C ALA A 110 2.72 -7.07 23.97
N THR A 111 2.89 -7.54 22.74
CA THR A 111 4.21 -7.67 22.11
C THR A 111 4.80 -6.33 21.66
N ILE A 112 3.99 -5.31 21.46
CA ILE A 112 4.44 -4.01 20.94
C ILE A 112 5.07 -3.19 22.08
N PHE A 113 6.16 -2.50 21.76
CA PHE A 113 6.76 -1.56 22.72
C PHE A 113 5.77 -0.45 23.05
N THR A 114 5.62 -0.16 24.33
CA THR A 114 4.63 0.80 24.85
C THR A 114 4.73 2.17 24.18
N GLY A 115 5.96 2.67 23.98
CA GLY A 115 6.18 3.98 23.34
C GLY A 115 5.61 4.08 21.93
N TYR A 116 5.58 2.99 21.17
CA TYR A 116 4.92 2.97 19.86
C TYR A 116 3.41 2.83 19.97
N LEU A 117 2.94 1.95 20.89
CA LEU A 117 1.51 1.66 21.03
C LEU A 117 0.72 2.87 21.53
N GLU A 118 1.32 3.73 22.37
CA GLU A 118 0.67 4.95 22.88
C GLU A 118 0.26 5.93 21.74
N ASN A 119 0.97 5.93 20.61
CA ASN A 119 0.58 6.74 19.43
C ASN A 119 -0.70 6.23 18.74
N TYR A 120 -1.20 5.05 19.11
CA TYR A 120 -2.38 4.39 18.52
C TYR A 120 -3.54 4.29 19.49
N LYS A 121 -3.40 4.88 20.67
CA LYS A 121 -4.37 4.84 21.76
C LYS A 121 -5.30 6.03 21.70
N TYR A 122 -6.59 5.75 21.61
CA TYR A 122 -7.63 6.76 21.73
C TYR A 122 -7.79 7.26 23.17
N PRO A 123 -8.42 8.45 23.42
CA PRO A 123 -8.57 9.03 24.76
C PRO A 123 -9.27 8.13 25.77
N ASP A 124 -10.18 7.27 25.33
CA ASP A 124 -10.89 6.30 26.16
C ASP A 124 -10.10 5.01 26.43
N GLY A 125 -8.83 4.98 25.98
CA GLY A 125 -7.93 3.85 26.14
C GLY A 125 -8.11 2.74 25.11
N THR A 126 -9.02 2.87 24.13
CA THR A 126 -9.22 1.90 23.04
C THR A 126 -8.02 1.90 22.09
N ILE A 127 -7.62 0.73 21.60
CA ILE A 127 -6.59 0.53 20.59
C ILE A 127 -7.16 -0.36 19.49
N CYS A 128 -7.49 0.23 18.34
CA CYS A 128 -8.07 -0.50 17.20
C CYS A 128 -7.03 -0.85 16.12
N TRP A 129 -5.90 -0.19 16.13
CA TRP A 129 -4.83 -0.36 15.16
C TRP A 129 -3.56 -0.82 15.84
N LEU A 130 -2.96 -1.89 15.36
CA LEU A 130 -1.66 -2.34 15.84
C LEU A 130 -0.58 -1.97 14.83
N PRO A 131 0.44 -1.20 15.22
CA PRO A 131 1.60 -0.92 14.40
C PRO A 131 2.55 -2.11 14.43
N LEU A 132 2.93 -2.63 13.25
CA LEU A 132 3.89 -3.72 13.16
C LEU A 132 5.32 -3.21 13.08
N CYS A 133 5.53 -2.21 12.24
CA CYS A 133 6.86 -1.69 11.95
C CYS A 133 6.83 -0.26 11.42
N GLY A 134 8.00 0.36 11.43
CA GLY A 134 8.27 1.64 10.79
C GLY A 134 9.46 1.59 9.86
N GLU A 135 9.64 2.63 9.08
CA GLU A 135 10.84 2.90 8.31
C GLU A 135 11.49 4.20 8.78
N ALA A 136 12.84 4.21 8.81
CA ALA A 136 13.57 5.44 9.10
C ALA A 136 13.48 6.42 7.91
N GLU A 137 13.23 7.68 8.22
CA GLU A 137 13.31 8.80 7.28
C GLU A 137 14.46 9.72 7.72
N LEU A 138 15.41 9.95 6.84
CA LEU A 138 16.70 10.52 7.22
C LEU A 138 17.28 11.38 6.10
N PHE A 139 18.32 12.16 6.42
CA PHE A 139 19.23 12.64 5.42
C PHE A 139 20.14 11.52 4.96
N VAL A 140 20.53 11.55 3.70
CA VAL A 140 21.45 10.61 3.06
C VAL A 140 22.58 11.39 2.42
N ALA A 141 23.82 10.98 2.66
CA ALA A 141 25.00 11.58 2.06
C ALA A 141 25.70 10.59 1.11
N ASN A 142 26.12 11.07 -0.06
CA ASN A 142 27.01 10.33 -0.97
C ASN A 142 28.43 10.38 -0.42
N LYS A 143 28.83 9.35 0.33
CA LYS A 143 30.09 9.26 1.03
C LYS A 143 31.31 9.44 0.12
N ASP A 144 31.22 8.97 -1.13
CA ASP A 144 32.32 9.11 -2.09
C ASP A 144 32.60 10.56 -2.44
N LEU A 145 31.58 11.41 -2.54
CA LEU A 145 31.78 12.85 -2.77
C LEU A 145 32.46 13.52 -1.58
N PHE A 146 32.08 13.17 -0.34
CA PHE A 146 32.71 13.69 0.86
C PHE A 146 34.18 13.30 0.92
N ILE A 147 34.52 12.04 0.67
CA ILE A 147 35.91 11.54 0.61
C ILE A 147 36.69 12.23 -0.49
N LYS A 148 36.15 12.27 -1.71
CA LYS A 148 36.80 12.85 -2.90
C LYS A 148 37.21 14.29 -2.69
N HIS A 149 36.40 15.07 -1.99
CA HIS A 149 36.65 16.51 -1.80
C HIS A 149 37.21 16.85 -0.42
N GLY A 150 37.50 15.84 0.44
CA GLY A 150 38.03 16.05 1.79
C GLY A 150 37.09 16.79 2.72
N ILE A 151 35.79 16.72 2.48
CA ILE A 151 34.76 17.35 3.30
C ILE A 151 34.32 16.34 4.37
N PRO A 152 34.34 16.69 5.67
CA PRO A 152 33.85 15.79 6.73
C PRO A 152 32.35 15.53 6.62
N LEU A 153 31.92 14.29 6.94
CA LEU A 153 30.49 13.98 7.07
C LEU A 153 29.89 14.81 8.22
N PRO A 154 28.69 15.39 8.03
CA PRO A 154 28.01 16.14 9.06
C PRO A 154 27.68 15.28 10.28
N LYS A 155 27.85 15.84 11.46
CA LYS A 155 27.48 15.23 12.76
C LYS A 155 26.54 16.11 13.59
N ASP A 156 26.32 17.34 13.18
CA ASP A 156 25.44 18.33 13.76
C ASP A 156 25.00 19.35 12.70
N TYR A 157 24.08 20.24 13.02
CA TYR A 157 23.59 21.23 12.08
C TYR A 157 24.67 22.22 11.62
N LYS A 158 25.63 22.55 12.48
CA LYS A 158 26.75 23.43 12.12
C LYS A 158 27.61 22.80 11.03
N SER A 159 28.07 21.58 11.25
CA SER A 159 28.87 20.85 10.25
C SER A 159 28.09 20.51 8.98
N PHE A 160 26.76 20.31 9.07
CA PHE A 160 25.89 20.21 7.90
C PHE A 160 25.93 21.48 7.04
N LYS A 161 25.77 22.65 7.67
CA LYS A 161 25.84 23.94 6.99
C LYS A 161 27.22 24.20 6.36
N GLU A 162 28.30 23.87 7.06
CA GLU A 162 29.68 23.98 6.55
C GLU A 162 29.91 23.07 5.34
N ALA A 163 29.40 21.84 5.38
CA ALA A 163 29.45 20.92 4.25
C ALA A 163 28.66 21.45 3.04
N CYS A 164 27.46 21.98 3.26
CA CYS A 164 26.65 22.58 2.21
C CYS A 164 27.37 23.75 1.53
N ALA A 165 27.99 24.65 2.30
CA ALA A 165 28.76 25.77 1.77
C ALA A 165 29.97 25.29 0.93
N SER A 166 30.66 24.24 1.40
CA SER A 166 31.82 23.66 0.70
C SER A 166 31.42 23.03 -0.63
N PHE A 167 30.35 22.26 -0.69
CA PHE A 167 29.84 21.69 -1.95
C PHE A 167 29.36 22.77 -2.91
N LYS A 168 28.65 23.81 -2.41
CA LYS A 168 28.22 24.94 -3.24
C LYS A 168 29.38 25.63 -3.90
N ALA A 169 30.49 25.84 -3.16
CA ALA A 169 31.72 26.45 -3.71
C ALA A 169 32.36 25.59 -4.80
N LEU A 170 32.18 24.27 -4.76
CA LEU A 170 32.66 23.34 -5.79
C LEU A 170 31.71 23.21 -6.99
N GLY A 171 30.60 23.94 -7.02
CA GLY A 171 29.55 23.80 -8.05
C GLY A 171 28.73 22.49 -7.96
N ILE A 172 28.84 21.77 -6.86
CA ILE A 172 28.04 20.58 -6.57
C ILE A 172 26.81 21.00 -5.76
N LYS A 173 25.62 20.54 -6.15
CA LYS A 173 24.40 20.83 -5.40
C LYS A 173 24.49 20.22 -4.00
N PRO A 174 24.45 21.03 -2.91
CA PRO A 174 24.64 20.50 -1.57
C PRO A 174 23.56 19.52 -1.15
N PHE A 175 22.30 19.86 -1.47
CA PHE A 175 21.12 19.08 -1.10
C PHE A 175 20.11 19.07 -2.25
N VAL A 176 19.54 17.91 -2.53
CA VAL A 176 18.44 17.72 -3.48
C VAL A 176 17.36 16.85 -2.83
N SER A 177 16.12 17.10 -3.16
CA SER A 177 15.03 16.20 -2.78
C SER A 177 13.86 16.30 -3.76
N ASP A 178 12.96 15.36 -3.68
CA ASP A 178 11.72 15.25 -4.44
C ASP A 178 10.61 16.15 -3.85
N TRP A 179 10.85 17.45 -3.86
CA TRP A 179 10.00 18.47 -3.25
C TRP A 179 8.59 18.56 -3.84
N TYR A 180 8.38 18.05 -5.06
CA TYR A 180 7.05 18.00 -5.68
C TYR A 180 6.03 17.27 -4.80
N TYR A 181 6.45 16.22 -4.12
CA TYR A 181 5.58 15.39 -3.30
C TYR A 181 5.37 15.97 -1.90
N ASP A 182 4.19 15.70 -1.34
CA ASP A 182 3.75 16.23 -0.04
C ASP A 182 4.50 15.62 1.17
N TYR A 183 5.04 14.42 1.03
CA TYR A 183 5.75 13.74 2.10
C TYR A 183 7.14 14.33 2.41
N THR A 184 7.81 14.94 1.45
CA THR A 184 9.15 15.52 1.65
C THR A 184 9.09 16.78 2.53
N PRO A 185 8.27 17.81 2.23
CA PRO A 185 8.07 18.94 3.12
C PRO A 185 7.69 18.53 4.55
N LEU A 186 6.75 17.57 4.66
CA LEU A 186 6.27 17.08 5.95
C LEU A 186 7.39 16.41 6.77
N ALA A 187 8.20 15.54 6.13
CA ALA A 187 9.27 14.83 6.81
C ALA A 187 10.36 15.77 7.31
N ILE A 188 10.81 16.71 6.47
CA ILE A 188 11.86 17.66 6.84
C ILE A 188 11.36 18.61 7.93
N LEU A 189 10.13 19.14 7.80
CA LEU A 189 9.53 20.03 8.80
C LEU A 189 9.45 19.37 10.18
N GLN A 190 9.03 18.11 10.26
CA GLN A 190 9.00 17.37 11.53
C GLN A 190 10.39 16.93 11.97
N GLY A 191 11.23 16.43 11.06
CA GLY A 191 12.56 15.95 11.36
C GLY A 191 13.45 17.01 12.01
N LEU A 192 13.42 18.25 11.52
CA LEU A 192 14.16 19.37 12.10
C LEU A 192 13.62 19.83 13.46
N ASN A 193 12.46 19.33 13.89
CA ASN A 193 11.74 19.78 15.09
C ASN A 193 11.35 18.67 16.04
N ILE A 194 11.96 17.50 15.93
CA ILE A 194 11.62 16.34 16.77
C ILE A 194 11.73 16.69 18.25
N HIS A 195 12.73 17.46 18.66
CA HIS A 195 12.92 17.86 20.05
C HIS A 195 11.69 18.59 20.61
N GLU A 196 11.15 19.58 19.89
CA GLU A 196 9.93 20.29 20.31
C GLU A 196 8.69 19.40 20.23
N LEU A 197 8.61 18.55 19.21
CA LEU A 197 7.49 17.64 19.03
C LEU A 197 7.45 16.54 20.09
N THR A 198 8.60 16.18 20.68
CA THR A 198 8.71 15.24 21.79
C THR A 198 8.61 15.92 23.16
N SER A 199 8.61 17.25 23.22
CA SER A 199 8.36 18.01 24.45
C SER A 199 6.95 17.74 24.99
N ARG A 200 6.71 18.11 26.26
CA ARG A 200 5.38 17.98 26.86
C ARG A 200 4.32 18.76 26.07
N GLU A 201 4.62 19.97 25.64
CA GLU A 201 3.74 20.80 24.86
C GLU A 201 3.43 20.18 23.49
N GLY A 202 4.46 19.67 22.82
CA GLY A 202 4.33 18.98 21.54
C GLY A 202 3.46 17.74 21.62
N GLN A 203 3.66 16.92 22.67
CA GLN A 203 2.87 15.70 22.90
C GLN A 203 1.41 16.01 23.26
N LEU A 204 1.15 17.01 24.08
CA LEU A 204 -0.21 17.43 24.42
C LEU A 204 -0.96 17.93 23.17
N TRP A 205 -0.31 18.77 22.36
CA TRP A 205 -0.88 19.23 21.10
C TRP A 205 -1.16 18.06 20.16
N ARG A 206 -0.20 17.15 19.97
CA ARG A 206 -0.36 15.97 19.11
C ARG A 206 -1.54 15.13 19.54
N SER A 207 -1.65 14.84 20.83
CA SER A 207 -2.77 14.08 21.39
C SER A 207 -4.11 14.77 21.10
N GLN A 208 -4.19 16.08 21.28
CA GLN A 208 -5.39 16.85 20.97
C GLN A 208 -5.73 16.78 19.46
N TYR A 209 -4.74 16.96 18.59
CA TYR A 209 -4.93 16.94 17.15
C TYR A 209 -5.39 15.54 16.67
N GLU A 210 -4.69 14.50 17.06
CA GLU A 210 -4.98 13.14 16.60
C GLU A 210 -6.33 12.62 17.08
N ASN A 211 -6.81 13.09 18.23
CA ASN A 211 -8.07 12.62 18.81
C ASN A 211 -9.31 13.44 18.41
N THR A 212 -9.14 14.48 17.63
CA THR A 212 -10.28 15.32 17.22
C THR A 212 -10.92 14.90 15.90
N GLY A 213 -10.21 14.19 15.03
CA GLY A 213 -10.69 13.79 13.71
C GLY A 213 -10.94 14.98 12.76
N GLU A 214 -11.24 14.66 11.51
CA GLU A 214 -11.38 15.63 10.42
C GLU A 214 -12.53 16.65 10.60
N GLN A 215 -13.51 16.33 11.44
CA GLN A 215 -14.68 17.18 11.66
C GLN A 215 -14.43 18.35 12.62
N LYS A 216 -13.36 18.29 13.43
CA LYS A 216 -13.02 19.34 14.39
C LYS A 216 -11.68 19.96 14.03
N ALA A 217 -11.73 21.25 13.77
CA ALA A 217 -10.56 22.02 13.39
C ALA A 217 -9.62 22.27 14.58
N VAL A 218 -8.49 21.59 14.60
CA VAL A 218 -7.37 21.86 15.52
C VAL A 218 -6.22 22.43 14.73
N GLY A 219 -5.87 23.66 15.01
CA GLY A 219 -4.71 24.31 14.38
C GLY A 219 -3.39 23.90 15.01
N LEU A 220 -2.33 24.51 14.54
CA LEU A 220 -0.98 24.34 15.04
C LEU A 220 -0.81 24.96 16.44
N ASP A 221 -0.01 24.33 17.30
CA ASP A 221 0.37 24.93 18.58
C ASP A 221 1.26 26.15 18.39
N LYS A 222 0.96 27.22 19.14
CA LYS A 222 1.66 28.51 19.00
C LYS A 222 3.06 28.55 19.62
N LYS A 223 3.43 27.59 20.45
CA LYS A 223 4.77 27.50 21.05
C LYS A 223 5.70 26.61 20.25
N VAL A 224 5.17 25.54 19.69
CA VAL A 224 5.96 24.49 19.01
C VAL A 224 6.18 24.82 17.53
N TRP A 225 5.13 25.12 16.80
CA TRP A 225 5.18 25.16 15.34
C TRP A 225 5.80 26.44 14.72
N PRO A 226 5.71 27.64 15.30
CA PRO A 226 6.43 28.78 14.73
C PRO A 226 7.93 28.56 14.62
N LEU A 227 8.55 27.90 15.61
CA LEU A 227 9.96 27.55 15.58
C LEU A 227 10.27 26.52 14.49
N ALA A 228 9.35 25.57 14.26
CA ALA A 228 9.49 24.59 13.18
C ALA A 228 9.62 25.24 11.81
N PHE A 229 8.81 26.24 11.50
CA PHE A 229 8.90 26.98 10.25
C PHE A 229 10.15 27.86 10.15
N GLN A 230 10.59 28.47 11.25
CA GLN A 230 11.86 29.22 11.29
C GLN A 230 13.07 28.31 10.98
N ARG A 231 13.10 27.11 11.55
CA ARG A 231 14.14 26.11 11.25
C ARG A 231 14.09 25.63 9.80
N MET A 232 12.88 25.44 9.27
CA MET A 232 12.69 25.09 7.86
C MET A 232 13.19 26.19 6.94
N GLU A 233 12.93 27.46 7.24
CA GLU A 233 13.44 28.60 6.48
C GLU A 233 14.97 28.64 6.50
N SER A 234 15.57 28.43 7.68
CA SER A 234 17.03 28.33 7.83
C SER A 234 17.61 27.17 7.04
N PHE A 235 16.95 25.99 7.09
CA PHE A 235 17.37 24.82 6.31
C PHE A 235 17.33 25.09 4.80
N ILE A 236 16.26 25.66 4.27
CA ILE A 236 16.12 25.98 2.85
C ILE A 236 17.27 26.89 2.40
N ARG A 237 17.62 27.91 3.21
CA ARG A 237 18.73 28.82 2.93
C ARG A 237 20.09 28.12 3.02
N ASP A 238 20.34 27.40 4.11
CA ASP A 238 21.64 26.83 4.45
C ASP A 238 21.98 25.56 3.62
N ALA A 239 20.95 24.85 3.15
CA ALA A 239 21.08 23.73 2.20
C ALA A 239 21.09 24.17 0.73
N TYR A 240 21.01 25.49 0.46
CA TYR A 240 20.97 26.06 -0.90
C TYR A 240 19.85 25.48 -1.78
N VAL A 241 18.67 25.26 -1.20
CA VAL A 241 17.49 24.82 -1.97
C VAL A 241 16.98 25.99 -2.80
N GLU A 242 16.83 25.80 -4.10
CA GLU A 242 16.44 26.84 -5.05
C GLU A 242 14.92 26.79 -5.35
N PRO A 243 14.28 27.91 -5.76
CA PRO A 243 12.83 27.97 -6.00
C PRO A 243 12.30 26.91 -6.99
N GLN A 244 13.08 26.61 -8.04
CA GLN A 244 12.71 25.58 -9.03
C GLN A 244 12.68 24.16 -8.47
N ASP A 245 13.35 23.91 -7.34
CA ASP A 245 13.39 22.60 -6.70
C ASP A 245 12.02 22.16 -6.20
N ASP A 246 11.07 23.08 -5.97
CA ASP A 246 9.67 22.76 -5.59
C ASP A 246 8.98 21.85 -6.61
N ASN A 247 9.46 21.80 -7.84
CA ASN A 247 8.92 20.95 -8.90
C ASN A 247 9.72 19.64 -9.11
N ASN A 248 10.80 19.41 -8.34
CA ASN A 248 11.61 18.21 -8.49
C ASN A 248 10.78 16.96 -8.19
N LEU A 249 10.72 16.08 -9.16
CA LEU A 249 10.20 14.73 -9.04
C LEU A 249 11.27 13.80 -8.42
N TYR A 250 10.85 12.58 -8.10
CA TYR A 250 11.76 11.55 -7.61
C TYR A 250 12.89 11.26 -8.62
N GLU A 251 12.56 11.18 -9.90
CA GLU A 251 13.48 10.93 -10.99
C GLU A 251 14.54 12.04 -11.16
N ASP A 252 14.15 13.30 -10.89
CA ASP A 252 15.09 14.45 -10.94
C ASP A 252 16.10 14.37 -9.80
N MET A 253 15.64 14.00 -8.60
CA MET A 253 16.50 13.77 -7.45
C MET A 253 17.49 12.63 -7.72
N ASP A 254 16.99 11.49 -8.21
CA ASP A 254 17.78 10.31 -8.53
C ASP A 254 18.85 10.62 -9.56
N ALA A 255 18.51 11.30 -10.65
CA ALA A 255 19.44 11.65 -11.71
C ALA A 255 20.62 12.48 -11.19
N LEU A 256 20.37 13.44 -10.28
CA LEU A 256 21.43 14.27 -9.70
C LEU A 256 22.32 13.50 -8.73
N LEU A 257 21.73 12.64 -7.89
CA LEU A 257 22.48 11.84 -6.91
C LEU A 257 23.37 10.79 -7.59
N ILE A 258 22.80 10.02 -8.53
CA ILE A 258 23.49 8.94 -9.25
C ILE A 258 24.64 9.54 -10.09
N ALA A 259 24.42 10.70 -10.71
CA ALA A 259 25.47 11.39 -11.48
C ALA A 259 26.54 12.06 -10.60
N GLY A 260 26.47 11.99 -9.27
CA GLY A 260 27.37 12.68 -8.36
C GLY A 260 27.30 14.21 -8.44
N LYS A 261 26.18 14.77 -8.93
CA LYS A 261 25.93 16.21 -9.03
C LYS A 261 25.25 16.80 -7.79
N ALA A 262 24.77 15.95 -6.89
CA ALA A 262 24.25 16.33 -5.59
C ALA A 262 24.95 15.52 -4.49
N ALA A 263 25.24 16.18 -3.34
CA ALA A 263 25.99 15.58 -2.24
C ALA A 263 25.09 14.88 -1.22
N MET A 264 23.93 15.44 -0.94
CA MET A 264 23.00 14.94 0.07
C MET A 264 21.55 14.99 -0.43
N SER A 265 20.71 14.17 0.19
CA SER A 265 19.27 14.14 -0.04
C SER A 265 18.49 13.74 1.22
N ARG A 266 17.18 13.75 1.14
CA ARG A 266 16.26 13.09 2.09
C ARG A 266 15.75 11.81 1.47
N MET A 267 15.85 10.70 2.18
CA MET A 267 15.31 9.40 1.75
C MET A 267 14.76 8.60 2.93
N THR A 268 13.98 7.57 2.60
CA THR A 268 13.73 6.46 3.54
C THR A 268 14.85 5.44 3.44
N ALA A 269 15.04 4.64 4.47
CA ALA A 269 16.03 3.57 4.49
C ALA A 269 15.87 2.61 3.31
N ASN A 270 14.64 2.27 2.95
CA ASN A 270 14.31 1.40 1.82
C ASN A 270 14.84 1.98 0.49
N VAL A 271 14.58 3.26 0.23
CA VAL A 271 15.03 3.95 -1.00
C VAL A 271 16.55 3.99 -1.06
N ALA A 272 17.22 4.33 0.06
CA ALA A 272 18.69 4.37 0.10
C ALA A 272 19.32 3.00 -0.16
N LEU A 273 18.77 1.92 0.42
CA LEU A 273 19.23 0.56 0.13
C LEU A 273 19.02 0.15 -1.33
N ASP A 274 17.95 0.62 -1.95
CA ASP A 274 17.70 0.38 -3.37
C ASP A 274 18.75 1.05 -4.25
N HIS A 275 19.14 2.29 -3.93
CA HIS A 275 20.20 3.02 -4.62
C HIS A 275 21.55 2.33 -4.49
N ILE A 276 21.89 1.84 -3.30
CA ILE A 276 23.13 1.08 -3.08
C ILE A 276 23.15 -0.16 -3.98
N ARG A 277 22.05 -0.92 -4.04
CA ARG A 277 21.99 -2.17 -4.79
C ARG A 277 21.95 -1.96 -6.30
N ARG A 278 21.15 -1.01 -6.78
CA ARG A 278 20.96 -0.81 -8.23
C ARG A 278 22.07 -0.04 -8.88
N TYR A 279 22.62 0.93 -8.17
CA TYR A 279 23.57 1.90 -8.74
C TYR A 279 24.96 1.81 -8.11
N GLY A 280 25.18 0.90 -7.14
CA GLY A 280 26.46 0.74 -6.46
C GLY A 280 26.87 1.98 -5.64
N MET A 281 25.92 2.82 -5.23
CA MET A 281 26.20 4.05 -4.50
C MET A 281 26.73 3.75 -3.09
N ASN A 282 27.73 4.52 -2.66
CA ASN A 282 28.23 4.49 -1.28
C ASN A 282 27.51 5.56 -0.45
N LEU A 283 26.36 5.19 0.11
CA LEU A 283 25.52 6.09 0.89
C LEU A 283 25.71 5.88 2.39
N VAL A 284 25.55 6.96 3.16
CA VAL A 284 25.49 6.94 4.61
C VAL A 284 24.24 7.69 5.06
N MET A 285 23.50 7.11 6.01
CA MET A 285 22.33 7.75 6.60
C MET A 285 22.74 8.63 7.79
N LEU A 286 22.15 9.82 7.84
CA LEU A 286 22.41 10.86 8.83
C LEU A 286 21.09 11.26 9.47
N PRO A 287 21.03 11.50 10.80
CA PRO A 287 19.82 11.98 11.46
C PRO A 287 19.45 13.39 10.94
N TYR A 288 18.21 13.80 11.19
CA TYR A 288 17.87 15.21 11.12
C TYR A 288 18.55 15.94 12.27
N PHE A 289 19.42 16.87 11.95
CA PHE A 289 20.18 17.59 12.96
C PHE A 289 19.36 18.68 13.64
N GLY A 290 19.27 18.63 14.96
CA GLY A 290 18.70 19.71 15.77
C GLY A 290 19.50 21.00 15.61
N GLN A 291 18.83 22.13 15.35
CA GLN A 291 19.51 23.41 15.13
C GLN A 291 20.03 24.05 16.42
N ASP A 292 19.51 23.67 17.58
CA ASP A 292 19.80 24.27 18.89
C ASP A 292 20.60 23.35 19.81
N GLY A 293 21.23 22.32 19.27
CA GLY A 293 22.07 21.38 20.05
C GLY A 293 21.29 20.47 20.98
N GLY A 294 19.99 20.30 20.76
CA GLY A 294 19.18 19.31 21.45
C GLY A 294 19.56 17.87 21.06
N GLU A 295 19.11 16.90 21.84
CA GLU A 295 19.33 15.49 21.50
C GLU A 295 18.68 15.15 20.17
N ASP A 296 19.45 14.50 19.31
CA ASP A 296 18.93 13.99 18.04
C ASP A 296 17.99 12.81 18.27
N TRP A 297 16.97 12.72 17.43
CA TRP A 297 15.99 11.65 17.43
C TRP A 297 15.88 11.07 16.03
N LEU A 298 15.53 9.81 15.95
CA LEU A 298 15.21 9.15 14.70
C LEU A 298 13.78 9.45 14.29
N LEU A 299 13.60 10.05 13.10
CA LEU A 299 12.28 10.15 12.50
C LEU A 299 11.94 8.83 11.82
N THR A 300 10.79 8.27 12.17
CA THR A 300 10.21 7.12 11.47
C THR A 300 8.80 7.45 10.99
N TYR A 301 8.36 6.78 9.94
CA TYR A 301 6.94 6.76 9.63
C TYR A 301 6.37 5.36 9.83
N PRO A 302 5.07 5.26 10.17
CA PRO A 302 4.43 3.97 10.33
C PRO A 302 4.31 3.29 8.96
N ALA A 303 5.04 2.19 8.77
CA ALA A 303 5.10 1.50 7.49
C ALA A 303 3.98 0.46 7.33
N PHE A 304 3.48 -0.07 8.44
CA PHE A 304 2.47 -1.12 8.41
C PHE A 304 1.62 -1.11 9.69
N GLN A 305 0.32 -0.91 9.54
CA GLN A 305 -0.68 -1.00 10.60
C GLN A 305 -1.78 -1.95 10.20
N VAL A 306 -2.34 -2.65 11.19
CA VAL A 306 -3.40 -3.66 11.00
C VAL A 306 -4.57 -3.35 11.92
N ALA A 307 -5.79 -3.52 11.39
CA ALA A 307 -7.02 -3.48 12.18
C ALA A 307 -7.99 -4.58 11.74
N LEU A 308 -8.87 -4.98 12.66
CA LEU A 308 -9.86 -6.03 12.46
C LEU A 308 -11.28 -5.45 12.43
N ASN A 309 -12.10 -5.92 11.49
CA ASN A 309 -13.50 -5.53 11.36
C ASN A 309 -14.33 -6.13 12.50
N LYS A 310 -14.96 -5.27 13.30
CA LYS A 310 -15.79 -5.64 14.45
C LYS A 310 -17.04 -6.45 14.06
N ALA A 311 -17.68 -6.11 12.93
CA ALA A 311 -18.86 -6.83 12.46
C ALA A 311 -18.52 -8.28 12.09
N SER A 312 -17.38 -8.51 11.43
CA SER A 312 -16.87 -9.86 11.13
C SER A 312 -16.49 -10.64 12.39
N ALA A 313 -15.97 -9.94 13.40
CA ALA A 313 -15.55 -10.54 14.67
C ALA A 313 -16.72 -10.87 15.62
N GLN A 314 -17.97 -10.52 15.29
CA GLN A 314 -19.15 -10.96 16.05
C GLN A 314 -19.36 -12.49 15.98
N ASN A 315 -18.95 -13.13 14.90
CA ASN A 315 -18.87 -14.58 14.83
C ASN A 315 -17.56 -15.04 15.47
N GLU A 316 -17.63 -15.77 16.59
CA GLU A 316 -16.47 -16.16 17.38
C GLU A 316 -15.48 -17.05 16.59
N GLN A 317 -15.97 -17.98 15.77
CA GLN A 317 -15.10 -18.82 14.94
C GLN A 317 -14.34 -17.98 13.90
N ARG A 318 -15.03 -17.00 13.29
CA ARG A 318 -14.40 -16.08 12.34
C ARG A 318 -13.40 -15.18 13.03
N LYS A 319 -13.73 -14.66 14.22
CA LYS A 319 -12.82 -13.87 15.05
C LYS A 319 -11.54 -14.64 15.39
N GLN A 320 -11.65 -15.91 15.80
CA GLN A 320 -10.48 -16.76 16.07
C GLN A 320 -9.60 -16.94 14.83
N LYS A 321 -10.19 -17.13 13.64
CA LYS A 321 -9.43 -17.18 12.38
C LYS A 321 -8.72 -15.87 12.09
N MET A 322 -9.41 -14.73 12.27
CA MET A 322 -8.83 -13.40 12.09
C MET A 322 -7.67 -13.15 13.08
N MET A 323 -7.82 -13.54 14.34
CA MET A 323 -6.74 -13.44 15.34
C MET A 323 -5.53 -14.31 14.99
N ARG A 324 -5.74 -15.56 14.53
CA ARG A 324 -4.65 -16.41 14.06
C ARG A 324 -3.89 -15.78 12.88
N ILE A 325 -4.61 -15.16 11.95
CA ILE A 325 -3.99 -14.42 10.84
C ILE A 325 -3.20 -13.23 11.37
N LEU A 326 -3.77 -12.43 12.27
CA LEU A 326 -3.11 -11.27 12.88
C LEU A 326 -1.81 -11.71 13.59
N SER A 327 -1.85 -12.78 14.38
CA SER A 327 -0.68 -13.31 15.10
C SER A 327 0.44 -13.70 14.13
N VAL A 328 0.11 -14.38 13.03
CA VAL A 328 1.09 -14.71 11.99
C VAL A 328 1.61 -13.45 11.27
N MET A 329 0.72 -12.51 10.94
CA MET A 329 1.09 -11.24 10.32
C MET A 329 2.09 -10.43 11.16
N MET A 330 2.01 -10.53 12.49
CA MET A 330 2.89 -9.85 13.44
C MET A 330 4.15 -10.63 13.77
N SER A 331 4.26 -11.90 13.36
CA SER A 331 5.42 -12.74 13.65
C SER A 331 6.72 -12.18 13.03
N GLU A 332 7.86 -12.50 13.63
CA GLU A 332 9.17 -12.13 13.10
C GLU A 332 9.34 -12.62 11.64
N GLY A 333 8.93 -13.87 11.36
CA GLY A 333 9.03 -14.44 10.02
C GLY A 333 8.24 -13.65 8.98
N ALA A 334 7.03 -13.17 9.31
CA ALA A 334 6.24 -12.30 8.44
C ALA A 334 6.87 -10.91 8.30
N GLN A 335 7.32 -10.31 9.40
CA GLN A 335 7.94 -8.98 9.36
C GLN A 335 9.23 -8.96 8.53
N ARG A 336 10.02 -10.05 8.53
CA ARG A 336 11.18 -10.23 7.63
C ARG A 336 10.80 -10.23 6.14
N LYS A 337 9.51 -10.44 5.81
CA LYS A 337 8.98 -10.41 4.44
C LYS A 337 8.37 -9.06 4.06
N LEU A 338 8.21 -8.14 5.00
CA LEU A 338 7.71 -6.78 4.72
C LEU A 338 8.71 -5.96 3.91
N GLY A 339 9.98 -6.16 4.17
CA GLY A 339 11.05 -5.62 3.37
C GLY A 339 12.06 -6.74 3.13
N SER A 340 12.32 -7.11 1.91
CA SER A 340 13.41 -8.06 1.58
C SER A 340 14.81 -7.53 1.94
N ARG A 341 14.92 -6.52 2.86
CA ARG A 341 16.04 -5.60 2.85
C ARG A 341 16.62 -5.22 4.21
N ASN A 342 16.12 -5.73 5.31
CA ASN A 342 16.58 -5.34 6.66
C ASN A 342 16.49 -3.80 6.92
N ASP A 343 15.52 -3.13 6.32
CA ASP A 343 15.28 -1.68 6.40
C ASP A 343 14.11 -1.32 7.31
N VAL A 344 13.40 -2.34 7.77
CA VAL A 344 12.22 -2.21 8.62
C VAL A 344 12.64 -2.24 10.08
N ILE A 345 12.13 -1.29 10.86
CA ILE A 345 12.27 -1.24 12.32
C ILE A 345 11.05 -1.89 12.93
N SER A 346 11.21 -3.05 13.55
CA SER A 346 10.11 -3.72 14.24
C SER A 346 9.67 -2.91 15.45
N TYR A 347 8.36 -2.80 15.65
CA TYR A 347 7.77 -2.24 16.86
C TYR A 347 7.41 -3.32 17.89
N SER A 348 7.68 -4.60 17.55
CA SER A 348 7.42 -5.75 18.42
C SER A 348 8.68 -6.20 19.15
N ARG A 349 8.53 -6.53 20.44
CA ARG A 349 9.60 -7.11 21.28
C ARG A 349 9.98 -8.53 20.86
N ASN A 350 9.08 -9.21 20.14
CA ASN A 350 9.24 -10.61 19.73
C ASN A 350 9.81 -10.74 18.31
N ALA A 351 10.18 -9.64 17.66
CA ALA A 351 10.75 -9.65 16.32
C ALA A 351 12.08 -8.90 16.32
N GLU A 352 13.16 -9.63 16.55
CA GLU A 352 14.52 -9.12 16.42
C GLU A 352 14.91 -9.10 14.93
N LEU A 353 14.56 -8.02 14.26
CA LEU A 353 14.98 -7.81 12.88
C LEU A 353 16.43 -7.35 12.85
N LYS A 354 17.24 -8.06 12.07
CA LYS A 354 18.63 -7.66 11.86
C LYS A 354 18.68 -6.35 11.08
N ILE A 355 19.19 -5.30 11.72
CA ILE A 355 19.31 -3.98 11.12
C ILE A 355 20.36 -4.02 10.00
N SER A 356 20.08 -3.34 8.89
CA SER A 356 21.02 -3.18 7.79
C SER A 356 22.27 -2.42 8.26
N PRO A 357 23.48 -2.77 7.79
CA PRO A 357 24.70 -1.98 8.04
C PRO A 357 24.56 -0.50 7.64
N LEU A 358 23.70 -0.19 6.67
CA LEU A 358 23.36 1.19 6.30
C LEU A 358 22.77 1.98 7.49
N LEU A 359 22.06 1.30 8.38
CA LEU A 359 21.40 1.88 9.54
C LEU A 359 22.27 1.84 10.81
N GLU A 360 23.52 1.36 10.71
CA GLU A 360 24.43 1.23 11.87
C GLU A 360 24.62 2.58 12.59
N ASN A 361 24.73 3.68 11.83
CA ASN A 361 24.90 5.02 12.41
C ASN A 361 23.69 5.50 13.22
N ILE A 362 22.53 4.91 12.99
CA ILE A 362 21.28 5.28 13.68
C ILE A 362 20.83 4.20 14.67
N SER A 363 21.54 3.07 14.76
CA SER A 363 21.23 2.03 15.74
C SER A 363 21.20 2.53 17.19
N PRO A 364 22.04 3.50 17.63
CA PRO A 364 21.95 4.05 18.98
C PRO A 364 20.61 4.72 19.29
N PHE A 365 19.94 5.29 18.30
CA PHE A 365 18.58 5.86 18.48
C PHE A 365 17.54 4.76 18.67
N ILE A 366 17.66 3.67 17.91
CA ILE A 366 16.77 2.51 18.01
C ILE A 366 16.95 1.83 19.37
N GLU A 367 18.19 1.57 19.79
CA GLU A 367 18.54 0.94 21.06
C GLU A 367 18.12 1.77 22.28
N SER A 368 18.24 3.10 22.19
CA SER A 368 17.82 4.03 23.26
C SER A 368 16.35 4.41 23.20
N ASN A 369 15.58 3.86 22.23
CA ASN A 369 14.18 4.20 21.97
C ASN A 369 13.95 5.71 21.75
N ARG A 370 14.95 6.43 21.21
CA ARG A 370 14.81 7.83 20.77
C ARG A 370 14.23 7.91 19.36
N ILE A 371 12.99 7.45 19.25
CA ILE A 371 12.29 7.36 17.97
C ILE A 371 11.02 8.20 18.03
N TYR A 372 10.85 9.06 17.04
CA TYR A 372 9.64 9.82 16.84
C TYR A 372 8.89 9.27 15.63
N VAL A 373 7.67 8.80 15.85
CA VAL A 373 6.78 8.35 14.78
C VAL A 373 6.12 9.58 14.16
N ARG A 374 6.38 9.84 12.90
CA ARG A 374 5.87 10.99 12.16
C ARG A 374 4.35 11.05 12.20
N LEU A 375 3.81 12.23 12.51
CA LEU A 375 2.40 12.53 12.28
C LEU A 375 2.16 12.57 10.76
N ALA A 376 1.23 11.77 10.26
CA ALA A 376 1.04 11.52 8.82
C ALA A 376 -0.43 11.57 8.40
N SER A 377 -1.21 12.54 8.94
CA SER A 377 -2.58 12.76 8.50
C SER A 377 -2.62 13.38 7.10
N THR A 378 -3.68 13.11 6.36
CA THR A 378 -3.92 13.66 5.01
C THR A 378 -3.82 15.18 5.01
N ASP A 379 -4.37 15.83 6.03
CA ASP A 379 -4.33 17.28 6.18
C ASP A 379 -2.93 17.83 6.45
N PHE A 380 -2.13 17.10 7.23
CA PHE A 380 -0.75 17.49 7.48
C PHE A 380 0.13 17.37 6.24
N PHE A 381 -0.07 16.36 5.41
CA PHE A 381 0.59 16.26 4.12
C PHE A 381 0.27 17.49 3.24
N ALA A 382 -1.00 17.75 3.02
CA ALA A 382 -1.43 18.85 2.15
C ALA A 382 -1.05 20.24 2.70
N GLY A 383 -1.27 20.47 4.00
CA GLY A 383 -0.94 21.73 4.66
C GLY A 383 0.54 22.04 4.67
N SER A 384 1.40 21.04 4.96
CA SER A 384 2.86 21.22 4.93
C SER A 384 3.37 21.50 3.52
N LYS A 385 2.87 20.78 2.49
CA LYS A 385 3.23 21.05 1.10
C LYS A 385 2.86 22.48 0.70
N LEU A 386 1.62 22.90 0.99
CA LEU A 386 1.15 24.25 0.66
C LEU A 386 2.03 25.34 1.31
N ALA A 387 2.32 25.19 2.60
CA ALA A 387 3.08 26.18 3.37
C ALA A 387 4.56 26.23 2.94
N VAL A 388 5.21 25.06 2.84
CA VAL A 388 6.65 24.96 2.51
C VAL A 388 6.91 25.36 1.06
N SER A 389 6.02 25.04 0.11
CA SER A 389 6.15 25.51 -1.28
C SER A 389 6.22 27.03 -1.40
N LYS A 390 5.48 27.78 -0.56
CA LYS A 390 5.59 29.24 -0.52
C LYS A 390 6.98 29.73 -0.08
N MET A 391 7.56 29.05 0.90
CA MET A 391 8.92 29.35 1.35
C MET A 391 9.98 29.00 0.30
N LEU A 392 9.86 27.83 -0.33
CA LEU A 392 10.76 27.38 -1.41
C LEU A 392 10.76 28.37 -2.57
N LYS A 393 9.60 28.84 -3.01
CA LYS A 393 9.42 29.81 -4.08
C LYS A 393 9.81 31.25 -3.71
N ARG A 394 10.22 31.50 -2.46
CA ARG A 394 10.48 32.84 -1.93
C ARG A 394 9.25 33.76 -1.94
N GLU A 395 8.05 33.18 -1.89
CA GLU A 395 6.77 33.87 -1.88
C GLU A 395 6.20 34.09 -0.46
N GLY A 396 6.89 33.61 0.57
CA GLY A 396 6.46 33.69 1.96
C GLY A 396 7.59 33.46 2.94
N THR A 397 7.47 34.07 4.13
CA THR A 397 8.35 33.88 5.27
C THR A 397 7.90 32.69 6.13
N ALA A 398 8.74 32.30 7.11
CA ALA A 398 8.40 31.27 8.10
C ALA A 398 7.08 31.57 8.82
N GLU A 399 6.84 32.84 9.21
CA GLU A 399 5.59 33.25 9.87
C GLU A 399 4.37 33.10 8.96
N GLN A 400 4.49 33.50 7.70
CA GLN A 400 3.42 33.35 6.72
C GLN A 400 3.13 31.87 6.43
N ALA A 401 4.16 31.04 6.29
CA ALA A 401 4.01 29.59 6.09
C ALA A 401 3.31 28.92 7.30
N TYR A 402 3.68 29.29 8.53
CA TYR A 402 2.98 28.86 9.74
C TYR A 402 1.49 29.22 9.67
N ARG A 403 1.15 30.47 9.36
CA ARG A 403 -0.25 30.91 9.25
C ARG A 403 -1.01 30.16 8.17
N ILE A 404 -0.41 29.95 6.99
CA ILE A 404 -1.02 29.20 5.88
C ILE A 404 -1.37 27.78 6.33
N MET A 405 -0.45 27.08 7.00
CA MET A 405 -0.72 25.72 7.48
C MET A 405 -1.75 25.72 8.62
N ASP A 406 -1.64 26.63 9.58
CA ASP A 406 -2.60 26.76 10.69
C ASP A 406 -4.03 27.03 10.19
N GLU A 407 -4.19 27.97 9.26
CA GLU A 407 -5.46 28.26 8.62
C GLU A 407 -5.99 27.05 7.83
N TYR A 408 -5.11 26.35 7.12
CA TYR A 408 -5.49 25.16 6.37
C TYR A 408 -6.05 24.06 7.29
N LEU A 409 -5.40 23.81 8.43
CA LEU A 409 -5.84 22.81 9.41
C LEU A 409 -7.13 23.23 10.14
N ARG A 410 -7.34 24.54 10.34
CA ARG A 410 -8.56 25.08 10.99
C ARG A 410 -9.78 25.13 10.07
N LYS A 411 -9.61 24.95 8.76
CA LYS A 411 -10.75 24.91 7.84
C LYS A 411 -11.53 23.63 8.02
N PRO A 412 -12.85 23.67 8.30
CA PRO A 412 -13.68 22.49 8.29
C PRO A 412 -13.58 21.80 6.93
N LYS A 413 -13.30 20.53 6.92
CA LYS A 413 -13.28 19.77 5.68
C LYS A 413 -14.71 19.45 5.28
N GLN A 414 -15.09 19.84 4.07
CA GLN A 414 -16.34 19.39 3.50
C GLN A 414 -16.15 17.91 3.13
N ARG A 415 -17.03 17.07 3.65
CA ARG A 415 -17.07 15.66 3.24
C ARG A 415 -17.35 15.64 1.73
N GLU A 416 -16.54 14.89 0.99
CA GLU A 416 -16.76 14.72 -0.44
C GLU A 416 -18.13 14.11 -0.68
N GLU A 417 -19.02 14.84 -1.37
CA GLU A 417 -20.35 14.31 -1.67
C GLU A 417 -20.27 13.21 -2.71
N LEU A 418 -20.70 12.01 -2.33
CA LEU A 418 -20.78 10.85 -3.23
C LEU A 418 -22.04 10.94 -4.11
N LYS A 419 -21.99 11.80 -5.13
CA LYS A 419 -23.16 12.13 -5.97
C LYS A 419 -23.32 11.25 -7.20
N LEU A 420 -22.29 10.52 -7.61
CA LEU A 420 -22.35 9.74 -8.82
C LEU A 420 -23.16 8.44 -8.61
N LYS A 421 -24.05 8.18 -9.54
CA LYS A 421 -24.75 6.91 -9.68
C LYS A 421 -24.30 6.22 -10.99
N PRO A 422 -23.03 5.77 -11.06
CA PRO A 422 -22.44 5.35 -12.33
C PRO A 422 -22.86 3.95 -12.77
N PHE A 423 -23.50 3.17 -11.89
CA PHE A 423 -23.80 1.76 -12.14
C PHE A 423 -25.28 1.45 -11.88
N ASP A 424 -25.90 0.66 -12.75
CA ASP A 424 -27.28 0.19 -12.60
C ASP A 424 -27.39 -1.01 -11.66
N LYS A 425 -26.31 -1.79 -11.55
CA LYS A 425 -26.25 -2.99 -10.71
C LYS A 425 -25.04 -2.98 -9.78
N ALA A 426 -25.19 -3.65 -8.65
CA ALA A 426 -24.09 -3.99 -7.77
C ALA A 426 -23.50 -5.35 -8.16
N TYR A 427 -22.20 -5.55 -7.97
CA TYR A 427 -21.51 -6.82 -8.21
C TYR A 427 -20.65 -7.19 -7.01
N SER A 428 -20.72 -8.47 -6.65
CA SER A 428 -19.97 -9.05 -5.53
C SER A 428 -18.48 -9.08 -5.82
N PHE A 429 -17.70 -8.91 -4.77
CA PHE A 429 -16.25 -9.11 -4.76
C PHE A 429 -15.86 -10.43 -4.08
N THR A 430 -16.76 -11.39 -4.07
CA THR A 430 -16.50 -12.75 -3.54
C THR A 430 -15.98 -13.60 -4.67
N ASP A 431 -14.76 -14.12 -4.51
CA ASP A 431 -14.17 -15.03 -5.48
C ASP A 431 -14.78 -16.43 -5.41
N SER A 432 -14.86 -17.05 -6.57
CA SER A 432 -15.30 -18.43 -6.76
C SER A 432 -14.24 -19.19 -7.56
N LYS A 433 -13.99 -20.44 -7.20
CA LYS A 433 -13.15 -21.36 -8.01
C LYS A 433 -13.73 -21.60 -9.40
N GLN A 434 -15.05 -21.36 -9.54
CA GLN A 434 -15.74 -21.44 -10.83
C GLN A 434 -16.32 -20.08 -11.15
N GLY A 435 -15.82 -19.43 -12.20
CA GLY A 435 -16.29 -18.14 -12.68
C GLY A 435 -15.50 -16.93 -12.19
N GLY A 436 -14.69 -17.06 -11.15
CA GLY A 436 -13.90 -15.94 -10.61
C GLY A 436 -14.77 -14.96 -9.82
N ASN A 437 -14.49 -13.66 -9.95
CA ASN A 437 -15.08 -12.55 -9.21
C ASN A 437 -15.96 -11.67 -10.13
N GLU A 438 -17.23 -11.48 -9.80
CA GLU A 438 -18.17 -10.71 -10.65
C GLU A 438 -17.74 -9.25 -10.85
N ALA A 439 -17.29 -8.58 -9.79
CA ALA A 439 -16.85 -7.19 -9.89
C ALA A 439 -15.62 -7.07 -10.79
N ASN A 440 -14.63 -7.95 -10.61
CA ASN A 440 -13.45 -8.01 -11.46
C ASN A 440 -13.80 -8.27 -12.93
N SER A 441 -14.70 -9.22 -13.17
CA SER A 441 -15.14 -9.56 -14.51
C SER A 441 -15.86 -8.39 -15.19
N ALA A 442 -16.78 -7.72 -14.49
CA ALA A 442 -17.49 -6.56 -15.02
C ALA A 442 -16.55 -5.40 -15.38
N MET A 443 -15.57 -5.11 -14.53
CA MET A 443 -14.54 -4.11 -14.80
C MET A 443 -13.67 -4.51 -16.00
N ALA A 444 -13.21 -5.75 -16.04
CA ALA A 444 -12.39 -6.26 -17.15
C ALA A 444 -13.13 -6.24 -18.48
N ASN A 445 -14.41 -6.66 -18.50
CA ASN A 445 -15.26 -6.61 -19.70
C ASN A 445 -15.43 -5.17 -20.21
N SER A 446 -15.66 -4.23 -19.30
CA SER A 446 -15.84 -2.82 -19.63
C SER A 446 -14.55 -2.19 -20.16
N LEU A 447 -13.41 -2.48 -19.53
CA LEU A 447 -12.09 -2.01 -19.97
C LEU A 447 -11.67 -2.67 -21.29
N ARG A 448 -11.97 -3.96 -21.50
CA ARG A 448 -11.75 -4.62 -22.80
C ARG A 448 -12.48 -3.88 -23.93
N SER A 449 -13.74 -3.51 -23.69
CA SER A 449 -14.51 -2.70 -24.63
C SER A 449 -13.92 -1.31 -24.84
N TYR A 450 -13.42 -0.67 -23.78
CA TYR A 450 -12.75 0.64 -23.86
C TYR A 450 -11.51 0.60 -24.76
N TYR A 451 -10.67 -0.43 -24.62
CA TYR A 451 -9.46 -0.61 -25.43
C TYR A 451 -9.72 -1.21 -26.83
N GLY A 452 -10.94 -1.64 -27.11
CA GLY A 452 -11.29 -2.28 -28.40
C GLY A 452 -10.54 -3.58 -28.63
N SER A 453 -10.30 -4.37 -27.59
CA SER A 453 -9.52 -5.61 -27.66
C SER A 453 -10.41 -6.85 -27.75
N ASP A 454 -9.91 -7.89 -28.41
CA ASP A 454 -10.57 -9.21 -28.44
C ASP A 454 -10.49 -9.85 -27.05
N ILE A 455 -9.32 -9.72 -26.40
CA ILE A 455 -9.01 -10.31 -25.10
C ILE A 455 -8.31 -9.27 -24.23
N LEU A 456 -8.68 -9.24 -22.95
CA LEU A 456 -7.97 -8.49 -21.91
C LEU A 456 -7.45 -9.46 -20.86
N VAL A 457 -6.22 -9.24 -20.42
CA VAL A 457 -5.57 -9.94 -19.30
C VAL A 457 -5.13 -8.90 -18.28
N ALA A 458 -5.58 -9.04 -17.03
CA ALA A 458 -5.14 -8.18 -15.94
C ALA A 458 -4.54 -9.05 -14.81
N ALA A 459 -3.51 -8.56 -14.15
CA ALA A 459 -3.01 -9.21 -12.95
C ALA A 459 -4.14 -9.34 -11.91
N GLY A 460 -4.19 -10.42 -11.15
CA GLY A 460 -5.32 -10.75 -10.26
C GLY A 460 -5.63 -9.74 -9.17
N HIS A 461 -4.72 -8.80 -8.93
CA HIS A 461 -4.83 -7.72 -7.96
C HIS A 461 -5.09 -6.33 -8.59
N SER A 462 -5.36 -6.28 -9.90
CA SER A 462 -5.57 -5.00 -10.61
C SER A 462 -6.82 -4.25 -10.18
N PHE A 463 -7.79 -4.96 -9.65
CA PHE A 463 -9.06 -4.38 -9.20
C PHE A 463 -9.32 -4.72 -7.73
N THR A 464 -10.01 -3.81 -7.02
CA THR A 464 -10.27 -3.96 -5.59
C THR A 464 -11.69 -3.54 -5.23
N GLY A 465 -12.29 -4.30 -4.33
CA GLY A 465 -13.61 -4.03 -3.74
C GLY A 465 -14.81 -4.35 -4.63
N PRO A 466 -15.99 -4.45 -4.00
CA PRO A 466 -17.25 -4.67 -4.71
C PRO A 466 -17.66 -3.45 -5.52
N ILE A 467 -18.52 -3.65 -6.51
CA ILE A 467 -19.19 -2.58 -7.25
C ILE A 467 -20.54 -2.32 -6.60
N PHE A 468 -20.77 -1.07 -6.19
CA PHE A 468 -22.05 -0.59 -5.67
C PHE A 468 -22.80 0.18 -6.75
N ASN A 469 -24.13 0.13 -6.71
CA ASN A 469 -24.97 0.80 -7.71
C ASN A 469 -25.11 2.31 -7.51
N SER A 470 -24.59 2.88 -6.45
CA SER A 470 -24.70 4.32 -6.13
C SER A 470 -23.61 4.81 -5.17
N GLY A 471 -23.45 6.11 -5.08
CA GLY A 471 -22.64 6.76 -4.05
C GLY A 471 -21.15 6.69 -4.33
N TYR A 472 -20.73 7.10 -5.51
CA TYR A 472 -19.33 7.29 -5.86
C TYR A 472 -18.98 8.76 -6.03
N SER A 473 -17.74 9.11 -5.73
CA SER A 473 -17.06 10.25 -6.30
C SER A 473 -16.09 9.76 -7.39
N GLU A 474 -15.58 10.67 -8.20
CA GLU A 474 -14.54 10.35 -9.18
C GLU A 474 -13.31 9.74 -8.52
N LYS A 475 -12.91 10.27 -7.36
CA LYS A 475 -11.80 9.75 -6.54
C LYS A 475 -12.07 8.31 -6.10
N MET A 476 -13.29 8.00 -5.65
CA MET A 476 -13.67 6.63 -5.24
C MET A 476 -13.63 5.65 -6.40
N LEU A 477 -14.06 6.05 -7.60
CA LEU A 477 -13.88 5.24 -8.81
C LEU A 477 -12.40 4.90 -9.06
N GLY A 478 -11.52 5.88 -8.83
CA GLY A 478 -10.08 5.68 -8.96
C GLY A 478 -9.53 4.63 -7.97
N TYR A 479 -10.09 4.51 -6.78
CA TYR A 479 -9.66 3.51 -5.79
C TYR A 479 -9.99 2.06 -6.17
N MET A 480 -10.89 1.85 -7.12
CA MET A 480 -11.22 0.51 -7.60
C MET A 480 -10.11 -0.12 -8.47
N VAL A 481 -9.16 0.67 -8.93
CA VAL A 481 -7.99 0.22 -9.70
C VAL A 481 -6.73 0.44 -8.87
N MET A 482 -6.07 -0.64 -8.50
CA MET A 482 -4.86 -0.62 -7.67
C MET A 482 -3.78 -1.57 -8.23
N PRO A 483 -2.55 -1.16 -8.17
CA PRO A 483 -2.03 0.16 -7.79
C PRO A 483 -2.38 1.26 -8.82
N ASN A 484 -2.30 2.51 -8.38
CA ASN A 484 -2.69 3.67 -9.21
C ASN A 484 -1.78 3.93 -10.42
N TYR A 485 -0.66 3.23 -10.52
CA TYR A 485 0.31 3.31 -11.61
C TYR A 485 0.24 2.14 -12.61
N LEU A 486 -0.85 1.36 -12.61
CA LEU A 486 -1.07 0.35 -13.65
C LEU A 486 -1.19 1.00 -15.03
N GLU A 487 -0.53 0.40 -16.00
CA GLU A 487 -0.54 0.79 -17.41
C GLU A 487 -1.20 -0.30 -18.27
N SER A 488 -1.55 0.04 -19.51
CA SER A 488 -2.10 -0.90 -20.47
C SER A 488 -1.14 -1.09 -21.64
N PHE A 489 -0.97 -2.35 -22.06
CA PHE A 489 -0.06 -2.76 -23.15
C PHE A 489 -0.85 -3.58 -24.17
N THR A 490 -0.94 -3.09 -25.40
CA THR A 490 -1.74 -3.73 -26.45
C THR A 490 -0.85 -4.23 -27.58
N LYS A 491 -1.06 -5.49 -27.98
CA LYS A 491 -0.38 -6.13 -29.13
C LYS A 491 -1.27 -7.16 -29.79
N GLN A 492 -0.99 -7.46 -31.06
CA GLN A 492 -1.54 -8.64 -31.75
C GLN A 492 -0.70 -9.86 -31.33
N LEU A 493 -1.34 -10.83 -30.69
CA LEU A 493 -0.70 -12.07 -30.25
C LEU A 493 -1.37 -13.27 -30.90
N THR A 494 -0.58 -14.25 -31.33
CA THR A 494 -1.12 -15.56 -31.71
C THR A 494 -1.67 -16.27 -30.45
N GLY A 495 -2.57 -17.21 -30.63
CA GLY A 495 -3.06 -18.00 -29.50
C GLY A 495 -1.96 -18.74 -28.77
N ALA A 496 -0.90 -19.17 -29.47
CA ALA A 496 0.26 -19.79 -28.84
C ALA A 496 1.05 -18.81 -27.95
N GLU A 497 1.22 -17.55 -28.38
CA GLU A 497 1.86 -16.50 -27.56
C GLU A 497 1.00 -16.13 -26.36
N LEU A 498 -0.32 -16.04 -26.54
CA LEU A 498 -1.26 -15.78 -25.47
C LEU A 498 -1.26 -16.91 -24.41
N GLU A 499 -1.18 -18.16 -24.84
CA GLU A 499 -1.05 -19.31 -23.94
C GLU A 499 0.24 -19.20 -23.10
N ARG A 500 1.37 -18.85 -23.73
CA ARG A 500 2.64 -18.61 -23.01
C ARG A 500 2.55 -17.46 -22.03
N LEU A 501 1.94 -16.34 -22.44
CA LEU A 501 1.72 -15.19 -21.58
C LEU A 501 0.89 -15.58 -20.34
N LEU A 502 -0.24 -16.24 -20.54
CA LEU A 502 -1.11 -16.62 -19.43
C LEU A 502 -0.44 -17.67 -18.51
N LYS A 503 0.37 -18.55 -19.09
CA LYS A 503 1.16 -19.51 -18.32
C LYS A 503 2.14 -18.82 -17.35
N LEU A 504 2.79 -17.73 -17.78
CA LEU A 504 3.65 -16.91 -16.91
C LEU A 504 2.86 -16.28 -15.74
N TYR A 505 1.63 -15.83 -15.98
CA TYR A 505 0.77 -15.30 -14.92
C TYR A 505 0.26 -16.38 -13.95
N VAL A 506 -0.01 -17.58 -14.44
CA VAL A 506 -0.58 -18.69 -13.65
C VAL A 506 0.48 -19.47 -12.89
N GLU A 507 1.56 -19.83 -13.56
CA GLU A 507 2.60 -20.70 -13.00
C GLU A 507 3.75 -19.93 -12.34
N GLY A 508 3.76 -18.60 -12.51
CA GLY A 508 4.78 -17.71 -12.01
C GLY A 508 6.00 -17.61 -12.93
N VAL A 509 6.85 -16.63 -12.65
CA VAL A 509 8.10 -16.40 -13.36
C VAL A 509 9.24 -16.77 -12.42
N PRO A 510 9.99 -17.84 -12.71
CA PRO A 510 11.16 -18.21 -11.90
C PRO A 510 12.23 -17.12 -11.95
N ASP A 511 12.96 -16.93 -10.85
CA ASP A 511 14.19 -16.15 -10.75
C ASP A 511 14.09 -14.67 -11.15
N VAL A 512 12.91 -14.05 -10.99
CA VAL A 512 12.72 -12.64 -11.29
C VAL A 512 12.78 -11.83 -10.02
N ASP A 513 13.88 -11.09 -9.83
CA ASP A 513 14.04 -10.11 -8.76
C ASP A 513 13.32 -8.78 -9.14
N VAL A 514 12.03 -8.87 -9.41
CA VAL A 514 11.20 -7.71 -9.75
C VAL A 514 10.09 -7.55 -8.72
N TYR A 515 9.84 -6.32 -8.34
CA TYR A 515 8.70 -5.93 -7.49
C TYR A 515 7.36 -6.19 -8.19
N SER A 516 6.97 -7.43 -8.33
CA SER A 516 5.69 -7.77 -8.90
C SER A 516 5.04 -8.95 -8.20
N ALA A 517 3.75 -8.84 -8.01
CA ALA A 517 2.90 -9.88 -7.48
C ALA A 517 2.44 -10.83 -8.60
N VAL A 518 3.36 -11.41 -9.37
CA VAL A 518 3.00 -12.31 -10.48
C VAL A 518 2.80 -13.72 -10.04
N ASN A 519 3.51 -14.13 -9.00
CA ASN A 519 3.30 -15.46 -8.45
C ASN A 519 1.99 -15.47 -7.67
N PRO A 520 0.99 -16.26 -8.07
CA PRO A 520 -0.26 -16.32 -7.36
C PRO A 520 -0.04 -16.82 -5.93
N VAL A 521 -0.63 -16.12 -4.95
CA VAL A 521 -0.61 -16.54 -3.54
C VAL A 521 -1.56 -17.71 -3.32
N ASN A 522 -2.70 -17.62 -3.99
CA ASN A 522 -3.78 -18.61 -4.03
C ASN A 522 -4.67 -18.34 -5.25
N TYR A 523 -5.75 -19.10 -5.43
CA TYR A 523 -6.63 -18.94 -6.60
C TYR A 523 -7.28 -17.53 -6.69
N HIS A 524 -7.40 -16.78 -5.59
CA HIS A 524 -7.92 -15.41 -5.57
C HIS A 524 -7.01 -14.39 -6.28
N SER A 525 -5.73 -14.70 -6.42
CA SER A 525 -4.74 -13.83 -7.08
C SER A 525 -4.39 -14.26 -8.51
N LEU A 526 -5.09 -15.25 -9.05
CA LEU A 526 -4.96 -15.64 -10.44
C LEU A 526 -5.40 -14.51 -11.40
N PRO A 527 -4.85 -14.44 -12.62
CA PRO A 527 -5.14 -13.35 -13.56
C PRO A 527 -6.62 -13.25 -13.89
N ILE A 528 -7.08 -12.01 -14.08
CA ILE A 528 -8.44 -11.70 -14.51
C ILE A 528 -8.43 -11.63 -16.03
N THR A 529 -9.27 -12.40 -16.70
CA THR A 529 -9.40 -12.33 -18.16
C THR A 529 -10.80 -11.84 -18.58
N SER A 530 -10.87 -11.21 -19.75
CA SER A 530 -12.10 -10.85 -20.41
C SER A 530 -12.03 -11.22 -21.89
N GLY A 531 -13.11 -11.75 -22.42
CA GLY A 531 -13.18 -12.31 -23.78
C GLY A 531 -12.59 -13.71 -23.90
N MET A 532 -12.06 -14.25 -22.81
CA MET A 532 -11.47 -15.59 -22.75
C MET A 532 -11.68 -16.19 -21.35
N GLU A 533 -11.86 -17.49 -21.29
CA GLU A 533 -11.90 -18.29 -20.07
C GLU A 533 -10.66 -19.19 -19.98
N TYR A 534 -10.25 -19.53 -18.77
CA TYR A 534 -9.16 -20.47 -18.57
C TYR A 534 -9.37 -21.42 -17.40
N VAL A 535 -8.80 -22.60 -17.52
CA VAL A 535 -8.87 -23.66 -16.52
C VAL A 535 -7.47 -23.90 -15.96
N VAL A 536 -7.36 -23.93 -14.64
CA VAL A 536 -6.11 -24.26 -13.92
C VAL A 536 -6.33 -25.46 -13.01
N LYS A 537 -5.26 -26.22 -12.79
CA LYS A 537 -5.22 -27.24 -11.75
C LYS A 537 -4.41 -26.70 -10.58
N GLN A 538 -4.98 -26.76 -9.38
CA GLN A 538 -4.29 -26.43 -8.13
C GLN A 538 -3.37 -27.61 -7.73
N GLY A 539 -2.13 -27.31 -7.39
CA GLY A 539 -1.16 -28.27 -6.87
C GLY A 539 -1.37 -28.54 -5.37
N GLN A 540 -0.41 -29.23 -4.76
CA GLN A 540 -0.44 -29.53 -3.32
C GLN A 540 -0.24 -28.26 -2.46
N ARG A 541 0.46 -27.27 -2.98
CA ARG A 541 0.66 -25.97 -2.33
C ARG A 541 -0.41 -25.00 -2.82
N HIS A 542 -0.86 -24.08 -1.93
CA HIS A 542 -1.86 -23.06 -2.23
C HIS A 542 -1.48 -22.14 -3.38
N ASP A 543 -0.18 -21.92 -3.59
CA ASP A 543 0.40 -21.03 -4.58
C ASP A 543 0.89 -21.76 -5.84
N ALA A 544 0.62 -23.05 -5.97
CA ALA A 544 1.03 -23.85 -7.11
C ALA A 544 -0.16 -24.12 -8.04
N PHE A 545 -0.12 -23.51 -9.21
CA PHE A 545 -1.14 -23.69 -10.24
C PHE A 545 -0.50 -24.11 -11.56
N THR A 546 -1.23 -24.90 -12.33
CA THR A 546 -0.82 -25.29 -13.69
C THR A 546 -1.94 -24.95 -14.65
N LEU A 547 -1.63 -24.20 -15.71
CA LEU A 547 -2.58 -23.89 -16.78
C LEU A 547 -2.95 -25.17 -17.55
N LYS A 548 -4.25 -25.47 -17.65
CA LYS A 548 -4.76 -26.65 -18.34
C LYS A 548 -5.36 -26.33 -19.68
N GLN A 549 -6.18 -25.31 -19.75
CA GLN A 549 -6.94 -24.99 -20.96
C GLN A 549 -7.24 -23.50 -21.07
N LEU A 550 -7.27 -23.02 -22.30
CA LEU A 550 -7.79 -21.71 -22.66
C LEU A 550 -8.99 -21.90 -23.58
N LEU A 551 -10.07 -21.15 -23.30
CA LEU A 551 -11.29 -21.18 -24.08
C LEU A 551 -11.61 -19.76 -24.61
N TYR A 552 -11.79 -19.67 -25.90
CA TYR A 552 -12.28 -18.44 -26.55
C TYR A 552 -13.69 -18.70 -27.08
N GLN A 553 -14.68 -17.95 -26.59
CA GLN A 553 -16.10 -18.14 -26.92
C GLN A 553 -16.55 -19.61 -26.71
N GLY A 554 -16.17 -20.22 -25.58
CA GLY A 554 -16.53 -21.58 -25.19
C GLY A 554 -15.82 -22.69 -25.97
N LYS A 555 -14.89 -22.37 -26.86
CA LYS A 555 -14.11 -23.36 -27.64
C LYS A 555 -12.62 -23.26 -27.29
N PRO A 556 -11.86 -24.38 -27.41
CA PRO A 556 -10.42 -24.32 -27.25
C PRO A 556 -9.79 -23.21 -28.08
N LEU A 557 -8.85 -22.45 -27.48
CA LEU A 557 -8.17 -21.35 -28.14
C LEU A 557 -7.42 -21.85 -29.38
N ASP A 558 -7.67 -21.22 -30.54
CA ASP A 558 -6.91 -21.51 -31.75
C ASP A 558 -5.51 -20.90 -31.66
N LYS A 559 -4.49 -21.76 -31.60
CA LYS A 559 -3.08 -21.37 -31.40
C LYS A 559 -2.51 -20.56 -32.58
N ASN A 560 -3.06 -20.72 -33.78
CA ASN A 560 -2.58 -20.06 -34.99
C ASN A 560 -3.31 -18.73 -35.29
N LYS A 561 -4.49 -18.54 -34.71
CA LYS A 561 -5.24 -17.32 -34.86
C LYS A 561 -4.61 -16.17 -34.07
N THR A 562 -4.65 -14.98 -34.67
CA THR A 562 -4.18 -13.75 -34.01
C THR A 562 -5.33 -13.04 -33.32
N TYR A 563 -5.06 -12.54 -32.13
CA TYR A 563 -5.99 -11.80 -31.27
C TYR A 563 -5.40 -10.45 -30.88
N ARG A 564 -6.20 -9.40 -30.85
CA ARG A 564 -5.82 -8.13 -30.26
C ARG A 564 -5.93 -8.24 -28.74
N VAL A 565 -4.79 -8.29 -28.05
CA VAL A 565 -4.70 -8.51 -26.61
C VAL A 565 -4.26 -7.22 -25.92
N THR A 566 -4.98 -6.83 -24.86
CA THR A 566 -4.54 -5.78 -23.92
C THR A 566 -4.20 -6.40 -22.58
N VAL A 567 -3.00 -6.11 -22.08
CA VAL A 567 -2.53 -6.53 -20.76
C VAL A 567 -2.54 -5.32 -19.83
N LEU A 568 -3.07 -5.48 -18.60
CA LEU A 568 -3.07 -4.46 -17.57
C LEU A 568 -2.10 -4.86 -16.46
N ASP A 569 -1.00 -4.13 -16.33
CA ASP A 569 0.03 -4.47 -15.34
C ASP A 569 0.93 -3.27 -15.02
N LYS A 570 1.85 -3.46 -14.07
CA LYS A 570 2.93 -2.53 -13.77
C LYS A 570 3.99 -2.59 -14.86
N LYS A 571 4.40 -1.45 -15.41
CA LYS A 571 5.35 -1.36 -16.53
C LYS A 571 6.63 -2.15 -16.31
N THR A 572 7.26 -1.98 -15.16
CA THR A 572 8.52 -2.67 -14.83
C THR A 572 8.40 -4.18 -14.87
N PHE A 573 7.25 -4.70 -14.46
CA PHE A 573 6.97 -6.12 -14.43
C PHE A 573 6.55 -6.62 -15.83
N PHE A 574 5.68 -5.90 -16.49
CA PHE A 574 5.26 -6.26 -17.84
C PHE A 574 6.46 -6.33 -18.80
N THR A 575 7.47 -5.43 -18.64
CA THR A 575 8.71 -5.51 -19.42
C THR A 575 9.40 -6.86 -19.29
N VAL A 576 9.53 -7.37 -18.06
CA VAL A 576 10.15 -8.69 -17.82
C VAL A 576 9.32 -9.82 -18.40
N LEU A 577 7.98 -9.76 -18.29
CA LEU A 577 7.09 -10.74 -18.91
C LEU A 577 7.23 -10.76 -20.43
N ALA A 578 7.26 -9.57 -21.04
CA ALA A 578 7.39 -9.42 -22.48
C ALA A 578 8.74 -9.95 -23.00
N GLU A 579 9.84 -9.75 -22.27
CA GLU A 579 11.15 -10.35 -22.55
C GLU A 579 11.10 -11.87 -22.53
N LYS A 580 10.43 -12.46 -21.53
CA LYS A 580 10.24 -13.91 -21.43
C LYS A 580 9.32 -14.45 -22.54
N LEU A 581 8.38 -13.65 -23.03
CA LEU A 581 7.46 -14.03 -24.09
C LEU A 581 8.13 -14.07 -25.47
N ASP A 582 8.91 -13.03 -25.81
CA ASP A 582 9.49 -12.80 -27.14
C ASP A 582 10.96 -13.22 -27.27
N GLY A 583 11.56 -13.67 -26.18
CA GLY A 583 12.91 -14.22 -26.18
C GLY A 583 14.07 -13.23 -26.23
N HIS A 584 13.86 -11.89 -26.41
CA HIS A 584 14.97 -10.90 -26.36
C HIS A 584 14.58 -9.42 -26.58
N LYS A 585 13.32 -9.04 -26.75
CA LYS A 585 12.97 -7.68 -27.18
C LYS A 585 12.18 -6.81 -26.18
N GLY A 586 12.05 -7.25 -24.95
CA GLY A 586 11.34 -6.49 -23.92
C GLY A 586 9.87 -6.17 -24.34
N SER A 587 9.36 -5.03 -23.91
CA SER A 587 8.01 -4.56 -24.30
C SER A 587 7.93 -4.00 -25.73
N GLU A 588 8.98 -4.11 -26.53
CA GLU A 588 8.98 -3.70 -27.94
C GLU A 588 7.87 -4.41 -28.73
N GLY A 589 7.13 -3.63 -29.52
CA GLY A 589 5.97 -4.10 -30.28
C GLY A 589 4.66 -4.10 -29.51
N PHE A 590 4.64 -3.80 -28.19
CA PHE A 590 3.43 -3.45 -27.46
C PHE A 590 3.20 -1.93 -27.49
N THR A 591 1.97 -1.53 -27.77
CA THR A 591 1.57 -0.12 -27.67
C THR A 591 1.15 0.14 -26.21
N CYS A 592 1.88 1.03 -25.53
CA CYS A 592 1.48 1.53 -24.21
C CYS A 592 0.29 2.50 -24.37
N GLY A 593 -0.73 2.37 -23.54
CA GLY A 593 -1.86 3.28 -23.54
C GLY A 593 -1.48 4.68 -23.08
N GLU A 594 -2.11 5.70 -23.65
CA GLU A 594 -1.87 7.11 -23.29
C GLU A 594 -2.30 7.44 -21.84
N LYS A 595 -3.28 6.70 -21.32
CA LYS A 595 -3.84 6.86 -19.97
C LYS A 595 -3.46 5.67 -19.09
N ARG A 596 -3.21 5.94 -17.81
CA ARG A 596 -3.16 4.88 -16.80
C ARG A 596 -4.49 4.15 -16.71
N VAL A 597 -4.47 2.90 -16.29
CA VAL A 597 -5.70 2.07 -16.19
C VAL A 597 -6.76 2.72 -15.30
N ARG A 598 -6.35 3.38 -14.20
CA ARG A 598 -7.25 4.14 -13.33
C ARG A 598 -7.99 5.24 -14.08
N GLU A 599 -7.29 6.03 -14.88
CA GLU A 599 -7.85 7.12 -15.67
C GLU A 599 -8.74 6.60 -16.81
N ALA A 600 -8.34 5.48 -17.43
CA ALA A 600 -9.14 4.80 -18.45
C ALA A 600 -10.46 4.28 -17.85
N TRP A 601 -10.42 3.70 -16.65
CA TRP A 601 -11.60 3.28 -15.91
C TRP A 601 -12.53 4.45 -15.57
N GLN A 602 -11.99 5.52 -14.98
CA GLN A 602 -12.75 6.73 -14.70
C GLN A 602 -13.39 7.30 -15.98
N ALA A 603 -12.62 7.41 -17.06
CA ALA A 603 -13.12 7.89 -18.36
C ALA A 603 -14.23 6.99 -18.93
N TYR A 604 -14.09 5.67 -18.82
CA TYR A 604 -15.14 4.74 -19.24
C TYR A 604 -16.45 4.99 -18.48
N VAL A 605 -16.38 5.04 -17.16
CA VAL A 605 -17.56 5.24 -16.29
C VAL A 605 -18.18 6.61 -16.52
N MET A 606 -17.36 7.67 -16.59
CA MET A 606 -17.82 9.06 -16.78
C MET A 606 -18.42 9.29 -18.17
N SER A 607 -18.12 8.44 -19.16
CA SER A 607 -18.75 8.52 -20.49
C SER A 607 -20.23 8.12 -20.50
N GLY A 608 -20.77 7.64 -19.38
CA GLY A 608 -22.15 7.18 -19.26
C GLY A 608 -22.43 5.84 -19.94
N LYS A 609 -21.39 5.13 -20.40
CA LYS A 609 -21.55 3.78 -20.95
C LYS A 609 -21.97 2.80 -19.83
N PRO A 610 -22.88 1.86 -20.13
CA PRO A 610 -23.28 0.87 -19.15
C PRO A 610 -22.10 -0.05 -18.79
N LEU A 611 -22.08 -0.49 -17.53
CA LEU A 611 -21.15 -1.53 -17.12
C LEU A 611 -21.50 -2.84 -17.80
N LEU A 612 -20.52 -3.47 -18.43
CA LEU A 612 -20.74 -4.74 -19.11
C LEU A 612 -20.93 -5.87 -18.07
N ALA A 613 -21.90 -6.73 -18.36
CA ALA A 613 -22.21 -7.85 -17.47
C ALA A 613 -20.98 -8.75 -17.22
N PRO A 614 -20.82 -9.26 -15.99
CA PRO A 614 -19.76 -10.21 -15.70
C PRO A 614 -19.96 -11.51 -16.48
N SER A 615 -18.86 -12.16 -16.82
CA SER A 615 -18.82 -13.49 -17.41
C SER A 615 -17.79 -14.36 -16.67
N PRO A 616 -17.98 -15.66 -16.58
CA PRO A 616 -16.96 -16.56 -16.04
C PRO A 616 -15.63 -16.38 -16.79
N TYR A 617 -14.52 -16.41 -16.06
CA TYR A 617 -13.19 -16.32 -16.65
C TYR A 617 -12.19 -17.34 -16.08
N LEU A 618 -12.51 -17.97 -14.96
CA LEU A 618 -11.62 -18.86 -14.23
C LEU A 618 -12.37 -20.14 -13.80
N THR A 619 -11.73 -21.30 -14.00
CA THR A 619 -12.11 -22.55 -13.34
C THR A 619 -10.86 -23.14 -12.66
N VAL A 620 -10.96 -23.50 -11.37
CA VAL A 620 -9.90 -24.15 -10.59
C VAL A 620 -10.34 -25.57 -10.27
N GLU A 621 -9.54 -26.57 -10.76
CA GLU A 621 -9.69 -28.01 -10.53
C GLU A 621 -8.80 -28.54 -9.39
#